data_8451ccfe1d0ab5ab8b3f30c1adb10235
#
_entry.id   8451ccfe1d0ab5ab8b3f30c1adb10235
#
_cell.length_a   1.000
_cell.length_b   1.000
_cell.length_c   1.000
_cell.angle_alpha   90.00
_cell.angle_beta   90.00
_cell.angle_gamma   90.00
#
_symmetry.space_group_name_H-M   'P 1'
#
loop_
_entity.id
_entity.type
_entity.pdbx_description
1 polymer ?
#
loop_
_entity_poly.entity_id
_entity_poly.type
_entity_poly.pdbx_seq_one_letter_code
_entity_poly.pdbx_strand_id
1 'polypeptide(L)'
;MANKKITIIGSGFSSMAAAAYLAKDGFDVTVFEKNDTIGGRARQFTKDGFTFDMGPSWYWMPDVFERFFNDFGEKASDFYTLNKLSPAYSVYFGKNDFITIEDTLEKICETFEKEEPGSSKKLQGFIDSAQQNYNIAIKDLVYRPGVSPLELITTATAKRVGQFFSNISKDVRKEFKNPRLVSILEFPVLFLGAKPSKTPSFYSFMNYADFG
;
A
#
# COMPACT_ATOMS: atom_id res chain seq x y z
N MET A 1 25.15 -11.91 30.47
CA MET A 1 25.78 -12.10 29.15
C MET A 1 25.84 -10.72 28.51
N ALA A 2 26.96 -10.32 27.89
CA ALA A 2 27.03 -9.04 27.20
C ALA A 2 26.01 -9.07 26.02
N ASN A 3 25.16 -8.04 25.93
CA ASN A 3 24.21 -7.94 24.82
C ASN A 3 24.99 -7.86 23.51
N LYS A 4 24.58 -8.68 22.53
CA LYS A 4 25.20 -8.59 21.20
C LYS A 4 24.92 -7.22 20.62
N LYS A 5 25.96 -6.58 20.07
CA LYS A 5 25.87 -5.26 19.41
C LYS A 5 25.49 -5.42 17.94
N ILE A 6 24.53 -4.63 17.51
CA ILE A 6 24.07 -4.57 16.12
C ILE A 6 24.16 -3.14 15.63
N THR A 7 24.77 -2.98 14.46
CA THR A 7 24.86 -1.69 13.77
C THR A 7 23.96 -1.71 12.55
N ILE A 8 23.10 -0.71 12.42
CA ILE A 8 22.20 -0.51 11.28
C ILE A 8 22.63 0.76 10.54
N ILE A 9 22.75 0.71 9.23
CA ILE A 9 23.13 1.84 8.39
C ILE A 9 21.89 2.35 7.66
N GLY A 10 21.53 3.62 7.93
CA GLY A 10 20.35 4.30 7.43
C GLY A 10 19.18 4.24 8.42
N SER A 11 18.34 5.28 8.43
CA SER A 11 17.17 5.42 9.30
C SER A 11 15.86 5.55 8.52
N GLY A 12 15.70 4.77 7.43
CA GLY A 12 14.42 4.58 6.76
C GLY A 12 13.46 3.70 7.57
N PHE A 13 12.20 3.57 7.16
CA PHE A 13 11.18 2.78 7.89
C PHE A 13 11.63 1.35 8.20
N SER A 14 12.16 0.63 7.22
CA SER A 14 12.64 -0.75 7.44
C SER A 14 13.74 -0.83 8.49
N SER A 15 14.67 0.11 8.47
CA SER A 15 15.78 0.16 9.43
C SER A 15 15.30 0.50 10.82
N MET A 16 14.38 1.46 10.96
CA MET A 16 13.81 1.83 12.25
C MET A 16 12.96 0.71 12.83
N ALA A 17 12.14 0.04 12.00
CA ALA A 17 11.39 -1.13 12.44
C ALA A 17 12.31 -2.27 12.89
N ALA A 18 13.33 -2.60 12.09
CA ALA A 18 14.32 -3.61 12.47
C ALA A 18 15.04 -3.24 13.78
N ALA A 19 15.43 -1.97 13.96
CA ALA A 19 16.07 -1.51 15.19
C ALA A 19 15.15 -1.69 16.40
N ALA A 20 13.86 -1.36 16.27
CA ALA A 20 12.88 -1.51 17.34
C ALA A 20 12.70 -2.98 17.75
N TYR A 21 12.49 -3.90 16.79
CA TYR A 21 12.34 -5.33 17.10
C TYR A 21 13.62 -5.93 17.71
N LEU A 22 14.80 -5.59 17.18
CA LEU A 22 16.08 -6.07 17.71
C LEU A 22 16.33 -5.54 19.14
N ALA A 23 16.01 -4.27 19.39
CA ALA A 23 16.10 -3.71 20.74
C ALA A 23 15.12 -4.40 21.71
N LYS A 24 13.90 -4.70 21.28
CA LYS A 24 12.91 -5.46 22.03
C LYS A 24 13.43 -6.85 22.38
N ASP A 25 14.17 -7.49 21.48
CA ASP A 25 14.79 -8.80 21.69
C ASP A 25 16.08 -8.73 22.55
N GLY A 26 16.44 -7.55 23.06
CA GLY A 26 17.54 -7.36 24.00
C GLY A 26 18.90 -7.14 23.35
N PHE A 27 18.98 -6.81 22.07
CA PHE A 27 20.22 -6.40 21.41
C PHE A 27 20.58 -4.94 21.75
N ASP A 28 21.86 -4.63 21.77
CA ASP A 28 22.39 -3.26 21.82
C ASP A 28 22.48 -2.71 20.38
N VAL A 29 21.50 -1.88 19.99
CA VAL A 29 21.33 -1.44 18.61
C VAL A 29 21.78 0.00 18.43
N THR A 30 22.65 0.22 17.45
CA THR A 30 23.07 1.56 17.02
C THR A 30 22.69 1.80 15.56
N VAL A 31 22.01 2.92 15.29
CA VAL A 31 21.63 3.33 13.92
C VAL A 31 22.46 4.51 13.48
N PHE A 32 23.13 4.42 12.32
CA PHE A 32 23.86 5.49 11.69
C PHE A 32 23.08 6.05 10.50
N GLU A 33 22.81 7.35 10.49
CA GLU A 33 22.17 8.06 9.39
C GLU A 33 23.13 9.10 8.80
N LYS A 34 23.20 9.19 7.48
CA LYS A 34 24.09 10.15 6.79
C LYS A 34 23.51 11.56 6.68
N ASN A 35 22.19 11.68 6.77
CA ASN A 35 21.48 12.96 6.68
C ASN A 35 21.20 13.51 8.08
N ASP A 36 20.91 14.81 8.16
CA ASP A 36 20.57 15.48 9.42
C ASP A 36 19.17 15.09 9.94
N THR A 37 18.34 14.45 9.12
CA THR A 37 16.99 14.01 9.46
C THR A 37 16.80 12.53 9.18
N ILE A 38 16.02 11.86 10.04
CA ILE A 38 15.62 10.46 9.89
C ILE A 38 14.46 10.32 8.88
N GLY A 39 14.07 9.08 8.53
CA GLY A 39 12.88 8.77 7.72
C GLY A 39 13.19 8.31 6.30
N GLY A 40 14.42 8.46 5.83
CA GLY A 40 14.83 8.01 4.49
C GLY A 40 14.03 8.68 3.37
N ARG A 41 13.31 7.90 2.56
CA ARG A 41 12.45 8.41 1.47
C ARG A 41 11.13 9.03 1.94
N ALA A 42 10.76 8.85 3.19
CA ALA A 42 9.55 9.42 3.81
C ALA A 42 9.88 10.55 4.80
N ARG A 43 11.08 11.13 4.70
CA ARG A 43 11.46 12.29 5.52
C ARG A 43 10.74 13.55 5.05
N GLN A 44 10.73 14.54 5.93
CA GLN A 44 10.19 15.87 5.66
C GLN A 44 11.33 16.89 5.57
N PHE A 45 11.04 18.04 4.94
CA PHE A 45 11.85 19.24 5.07
C PHE A 45 10.96 20.47 5.25
N THR A 46 11.48 21.49 5.94
CA THR A 46 10.79 22.76 6.12
C THR A 46 11.56 23.86 5.39
N LYS A 47 10.84 24.67 4.61
CA LYS A 47 11.38 25.82 3.92
C LYS A 47 10.38 26.97 3.95
N ASP A 48 10.84 28.16 4.32
CA ASP A 48 10.04 29.40 4.34
C ASP A 48 8.74 29.26 5.15
N GLY A 49 8.76 28.47 6.25
CA GLY A 49 7.60 28.20 7.13
C GLY A 49 6.65 27.12 6.63
N PHE A 50 6.92 26.50 5.49
CA PHE A 50 6.14 25.39 4.94
C PHE A 50 6.86 24.06 5.17
N THR A 51 6.11 23.02 5.55
CA THR A 51 6.61 21.65 5.69
C THR A 51 6.18 20.82 4.50
N PHE A 52 7.12 20.09 3.91
CA PHE A 52 6.93 19.24 2.73
C PHE A 52 7.33 17.80 3.03
N ASP A 53 6.47 16.87 2.68
CA ASP A 53 6.81 15.46 2.60
C ASP A 53 7.66 15.19 1.36
N MET A 54 8.81 14.52 1.54
CA MET A 54 9.75 14.23 0.45
C MET A 54 9.44 12.94 -0.31
N GLY A 55 8.36 12.28 0.00
CA GLY A 55 7.99 10.99 -0.55
C GLY A 55 6.49 10.79 -0.58
N PRO A 56 6.00 9.63 -0.13
CA PRO A 56 4.58 9.34 -0.11
C PRO A 56 3.81 10.38 0.71
N SER A 57 2.74 10.92 0.13
CA SER A 57 1.82 11.84 0.80
C SER A 57 0.54 11.16 1.26
N TRP A 58 0.39 9.87 0.95
CA TRP A 58 -0.74 9.03 1.36
C TRP A 58 -0.35 8.09 2.48
N TYR A 59 -1.24 7.92 3.42
CA TYR A 59 -1.12 6.94 4.48
C TYR A 59 -2.03 5.75 4.16
N TRP A 60 -1.48 4.78 3.42
CA TRP A 60 -2.16 3.54 3.08
C TRP A 60 -1.88 2.44 4.10
N MET A 61 -2.77 1.44 4.14
CA MET A 61 -2.62 0.23 4.96
C MET A 61 -2.38 0.54 6.45
N PRO A 62 -3.30 1.28 7.11
CA PRO A 62 -3.15 1.64 8.52
C PRO A 62 -3.02 0.41 9.43
N ASP A 63 -3.60 -0.72 9.05
CA ASP A 63 -3.50 -2.00 9.77
C ASP A 63 -2.07 -2.53 9.89
N VAL A 64 -1.20 -2.23 8.92
CA VAL A 64 0.24 -2.60 8.98
C VAL A 64 0.96 -1.81 10.07
N PHE A 65 0.65 -0.51 10.20
CA PHE A 65 1.22 0.34 11.25
C PHE A 65 0.64 -0.02 12.62
N GLU A 66 -0.68 -0.23 12.71
CA GLU A 66 -1.31 -0.69 13.96
C GLU A 66 -0.70 -2.01 14.44
N ARG A 67 -0.44 -2.95 13.55
CA ARG A 67 0.26 -4.18 13.90
C ARG A 67 1.64 -3.90 14.50
N PHE A 68 2.42 -3.01 13.88
CA PHE A 68 3.74 -2.64 14.40
C PHE A 68 3.65 -2.09 15.82
N PHE A 69 2.78 -1.12 16.09
CA PHE A 69 2.62 -0.55 17.42
C PHE A 69 2.09 -1.57 18.43
N ASN A 70 1.12 -2.40 18.04
CA ASN A 70 0.58 -3.46 18.89
C ASN A 70 1.64 -4.49 19.31
N ASP A 71 2.61 -4.79 18.44
CA ASP A 71 3.73 -5.69 18.79
C ASP A 71 4.61 -5.12 19.92
N PHE A 72 4.53 -3.80 20.17
CA PHE A 72 5.20 -3.12 21.30
C PHE A 72 4.27 -2.82 22.47
N GLY A 73 2.99 -3.21 22.39
CA GLY A 73 1.99 -2.93 23.42
C GLY A 73 1.39 -1.53 23.35
N GLU A 74 1.62 -0.84 22.23
CA GLU A 74 1.21 0.55 21.96
C GLU A 74 0.13 0.58 20.86
N LYS A 75 -0.47 1.75 20.63
CA LYS A 75 -1.40 2.00 19.52
C LYS A 75 -0.86 3.15 18.66
N ALA A 76 -1.07 3.11 17.35
CA ALA A 76 -0.67 4.21 16.48
C ALA A 76 -1.28 5.55 16.90
N SER A 77 -2.52 5.54 17.41
CA SER A 77 -3.22 6.73 17.94
C SER A 77 -2.56 7.40 19.13
N ASP A 78 -1.66 6.72 19.83
CA ASP A 78 -0.92 7.30 20.96
C ASP A 78 0.24 8.20 20.48
N PHE A 79 0.61 8.10 19.19
CA PHE A 79 1.72 8.81 18.58
C PHE A 79 1.27 9.88 17.58
N TYR A 80 0.17 9.64 16.86
CA TYR A 80 -0.36 10.58 15.86
C TYR A 80 -1.85 10.36 15.61
N THR A 81 -2.50 11.40 15.06
CA THR A 81 -3.91 11.35 14.67
C THR A 81 -4.03 11.19 13.16
N LEU A 82 -4.81 10.20 12.72
CA LEU A 82 -5.19 10.04 11.31
C LEU A 82 -6.56 10.65 11.07
N ASN A 83 -6.66 11.47 10.02
CA ASN A 83 -7.92 12.00 9.55
C ASN A 83 -8.22 11.39 8.17
N LYS A 84 -9.29 10.58 8.08
CA LYS A 84 -9.75 10.07 6.79
C LYS A 84 -10.28 11.24 5.95
N LEU A 85 -9.77 11.37 4.75
CA LEU A 85 -10.22 12.41 3.82
C LEU A 85 -11.58 12.06 3.23
N SER A 86 -12.45 13.05 3.10
CA SER A 86 -13.76 12.93 2.44
C SER A 86 -14.05 14.21 1.62
N PRO A 87 -14.05 14.15 0.28
CA PRO A 87 -13.68 13.00 -0.55
C PRO A 87 -12.21 12.60 -0.41
N ALA A 88 -11.85 11.38 -0.85
CA ALA A 88 -10.49 10.89 -0.73
C ALA A 88 -9.52 11.67 -1.63
N TYR A 89 -9.79 11.77 -2.93
CA TYR A 89 -9.00 12.53 -3.90
C TYR A 89 -9.74 12.73 -5.22
N SER A 90 -9.17 13.52 -6.13
CA SER A 90 -9.69 13.71 -7.49
C SER A 90 -8.64 13.34 -8.53
N VAL A 91 -9.08 12.65 -9.58
CA VAL A 91 -8.24 12.26 -10.73
C VAL A 91 -8.59 13.18 -11.91
N TYR A 92 -7.62 13.96 -12.35
CA TYR A 92 -7.77 14.92 -13.43
C TYR A 92 -7.33 14.32 -14.76
N PHE A 93 -8.21 14.40 -15.76
CA PHE A 93 -7.96 14.00 -17.15
C PHE A 93 -7.78 15.23 -18.07
N GLY A 94 -8.09 16.40 -17.56
CA GLY A 94 -7.95 17.70 -18.22
C GLY A 94 -8.24 18.85 -17.27
N LYS A 95 -8.19 20.10 -17.75
CA LYS A 95 -8.32 21.28 -16.88
C LYS A 95 -9.62 21.31 -16.05
N ASN A 96 -10.76 20.90 -16.67
CA ASN A 96 -12.08 20.86 -16.03
C ASN A 96 -12.71 19.45 -16.14
N ASP A 97 -11.89 18.45 -16.39
CA ASP A 97 -12.31 17.07 -16.55
C ASP A 97 -11.65 16.22 -15.46
N PHE A 98 -12.44 15.83 -14.46
CA PHE A 98 -11.97 15.03 -13.33
C PHE A 98 -13.05 14.09 -12.81
N ILE A 99 -12.63 13.05 -12.14
CA ILE A 99 -13.46 12.14 -11.34
C ILE A 99 -13.02 12.24 -9.89
N THR A 100 -13.97 12.49 -9.02
CA THR A 100 -13.74 12.46 -7.56
C THR A 100 -13.89 11.04 -7.05
N ILE A 101 -12.88 10.58 -6.32
CA ILE A 101 -12.91 9.30 -5.61
C ILE A 101 -13.35 9.58 -4.18
N GLU A 102 -14.46 8.97 -3.83
CA GLU A 102 -15.12 9.15 -2.55
C GLU A 102 -14.43 8.33 -1.42
N ASP A 103 -14.88 8.55 -0.21
CA ASP A 103 -14.32 7.99 1.02
C ASP A 103 -14.81 6.58 1.37
N THR A 104 -15.79 6.04 0.61
CA THR A 104 -16.33 4.70 0.82
C THR A 104 -16.49 3.96 -0.51
N LEU A 105 -16.30 2.64 -0.48
CA LEU A 105 -16.45 1.80 -1.68
C LEU A 105 -17.86 1.93 -2.29
N GLU A 106 -18.89 2.07 -1.48
CA GLU A 106 -20.27 2.26 -1.95
C GLU A 106 -20.39 3.50 -2.84
N LYS A 107 -19.92 4.66 -2.37
CA LYS A 107 -19.93 5.92 -3.13
C LYS A 107 -19.02 5.86 -4.38
N ILE A 108 -17.88 5.16 -4.28
CA ILE A 108 -16.99 4.92 -5.43
C ILE A 108 -17.73 4.09 -6.48
N CYS A 109 -18.45 3.04 -6.08
CA CYS A 109 -19.29 2.24 -6.96
C CYS A 109 -20.38 3.07 -7.66
N GLU A 110 -21.02 4.02 -6.95
CA GLU A 110 -21.98 4.95 -7.56
C GLU A 110 -21.31 5.87 -8.59
N THR A 111 -20.11 6.35 -8.29
CA THR A 111 -19.34 7.20 -9.21
C THR A 111 -18.96 6.42 -10.48
N PHE A 112 -18.52 5.18 -10.33
CA PHE A 112 -18.20 4.30 -11.45
C PHE A 112 -19.43 4.01 -12.30
N GLU A 113 -20.59 3.73 -11.69
CA GLU A 113 -21.86 3.48 -12.39
C GLU A 113 -22.30 4.65 -13.27
N LYS A 114 -22.08 5.89 -12.82
CA LYS A 114 -22.37 7.12 -13.60
C LYS A 114 -21.46 7.24 -14.81
N GLU A 115 -20.20 6.82 -14.71
CA GLU A 115 -19.21 6.88 -15.79
C GLU A 115 -19.36 5.73 -16.81
N GLU A 116 -19.75 4.54 -16.35
CA GLU A 116 -19.98 3.35 -17.18
C GLU A 116 -21.11 2.51 -16.56
N PRO A 117 -22.31 2.48 -17.17
CA PRO A 117 -23.41 1.67 -16.67
C PRO A 117 -23.04 0.19 -16.50
N GLY A 118 -23.37 -0.39 -15.34
CA GLY A 118 -23.04 -1.76 -14.96
C GLY A 118 -21.63 -1.93 -14.38
N SER A 119 -20.87 -0.84 -14.20
CA SER A 119 -19.52 -0.92 -13.64
C SER A 119 -19.50 -1.03 -12.11
N SER A 120 -20.55 -0.61 -11.41
CA SER A 120 -20.66 -0.71 -9.95
C SER A 120 -20.48 -2.17 -9.48
N LYS A 121 -21.25 -3.10 -10.04
CA LYS A 121 -21.16 -4.53 -9.71
C LYS A 121 -19.79 -5.14 -10.07
N LYS A 122 -19.21 -4.70 -11.20
CA LYS A 122 -17.88 -5.15 -11.64
C LYS A 122 -16.81 -4.68 -10.67
N LEU A 123 -16.89 -3.41 -10.22
CA LEU A 123 -15.97 -2.84 -9.25
C LEU A 123 -16.05 -3.59 -7.91
N GLN A 124 -17.25 -3.82 -7.40
CA GLN A 124 -17.43 -4.58 -6.16
C GLN A 124 -16.73 -5.95 -6.26
N GLY A 125 -17.00 -6.73 -7.32
CA GLY A 125 -16.35 -8.02 -7.51
C GLY A 125 -14.84 -7.96 -7.68
N PHE A 126 -14.33 -6.90 -8.34
CA PHE A 126 -12.90 -6.66 -8.47
C PHE A 126 -12.26 -6.38 -7.09
N ILE A 127 -12.86 -5.51 -6.27
CA ILE A 127 -12.37 -5.17 -4.93
C ILE A 127 -12.50 -6.34 -3.97
N ASP A 128 -13.56 -7.14 -4.03
CA ASP A 128 -13.70 -8.37 -3.22
C ASP A 128 -12.57 -9.37 -3.52
N SER A 129 -12.21 -9.52 -4.79
CA SER A 129 -11.04 -10.33 -5.19
C SER A 129 -9.73 -9.72 -4.72
N ALA A 130 -9.58 -8.39 -4.81
CA ALA A 130 -8.42 -7.65 -4.35
C ALA A 130 -8.22 -7.75 -2.82
N GLN A 131 -9.31 -7.73 -2.06
CA GLN A 131 -9.30 -7.95 -0.60
C GLN A 131 -8.73 -9.33 -0.24
N GLN A 132 -9.12 -10.37 -0.97
CA GLN A 132 -8.59 -11.71 -0.74
C GLN A 132 -7.08 -11.77 -1.05
N ASN A 133 -6.62 -11.07 -2.11
CA ASN A 133 -5.20 -10.96 -2.41
C ASN A 133 -4.47 -10.18 -1.31
N TYR A 134 -5.07 -9.10 -0.78
CA TYR A 134 -4.53 -8.33 0.34
C TYR A 134 -4.34 -9.21 1.57
N ASN A 135 -5.35 -9.99 1.95
CA ASN A 135 -5.26 -10.89 3.10
C ASN A 135 -4.14 -11.94 2.94
N ILE A 136 -3.91 -12.43 1.72
CA ILE A 136 -2.81 -13.37 1.45
C ILE A 136 -1.45 -12.64 1.48
N ALA A 137 -1.34 -11.54 0.73
CA ALA A 137 -0.07 -10.82 0.58
C ALA A 137 0.37 -10.14 1.87
N ILE A 138 -0.48 -9.27 2.42
CA ILE A 138 -0.11 -8.32 3.48
C ILE A 138 -0.24 -8.93 4.88
N LYS A 139 -1.20 -9.85 5.10
CA LYS A 139 -1.36 -10.49 6.41
C LYS A 139 -0.50 -11.74 6.60
N ASP A 140 0.06 -12.32 5.53
CA ASP A 140 0.87 -13.54 5.60
C ASP A 140 2.22 -13.40 4.86
N LEU A 141 2.19 -13.31 3.53
CA LEU A 141 3.40 -13.50 2.71
C LEU A 141 4.52 -12.48 2.99
N VAL A 142 4.18 -11.21 3.25
CA VAL A 142 5.19 -10.16 3.51
C VAL A 142 5.98 -10.36 4.79
N TYR A 143 5.50 -11.19 5.70
CA TYR A 143 6.18 -11.50 6.97
C TYR A 143 7.03 -12.77 6.91
N ARG A 144 7.05 -13.45 5.77
CA ARG A 144 7.91 -14.63 5.58
C ARG A 144 9.36 -14.19 5.32
N PRO A 145 10.34 -15.00 5.67
CA PRO A 145 11.76 -14.64 5.55
C PRO A 145 12.23 -14.27 4.14
N GLY A 146 11.54 -14.76 3.09
CA GLY A 146 11.91 -14.50 1.69
C GLY A 146 13.20 -15.20 1.25
N VAL A 147 13.55 -16.30 1.92
CA VAL A 147 14.77 -17.09 1.63
C VAL A 147 14.58 -17.95 0.38
N SER A 148 13.35 -18.38 0.10
CA SER A 148 13.04 -19.24 -1.03
C SER A 148 11.75 -18.84 -1.73
N PRO A 149 11.69 -18.87 -3.09
CA PRO A 149 10.44 -18.69 -3.83
C PRO A 149 9.35 -19.71 -3.45
N LEU A 150 9.73 -20.87 -2.88
CA LEU A 150 8.78 -21.88 -2.42
C LEU A 150 7.90 -21.38 -1.26
N GLU A 151 8.34 -20.36 -0.53
CA GLU A 151 7.54 -19.71 0.52
C GLU A 151 6.26 -19.05 -0.02
N LEU A 152 6.25 -18.72 -1.31
CA LEU A 152 5.07 -18.17 -1.99
C LEU A 152 4.05 -19.26 -2.38
N ILE A 153 4.42 -20.56 -2.30
CA ILE A 153 3.55 -21.68 -2.65
C ILE A 153 2.75 -22.08 -1.42
N THR A 154 1.50 -21.66 -1.37
CA THR A 154 0.54 -22.03 -0.33
C THR A 154 -0.76 -22.51 -0.98
N THR A 155 -1.65 -23.14 -0.22
CA THR A 155 -2.99 -23.49 -0.71
C THR A 155 -3.79 -22.25 -1.15
N ALA A 156 -3.56 -21.10 -0.52
CA ALA A 156 -4.20 -19.84 -0.86
C ALA A 156 -3.67 -19.27 -2.18
N THR A 157 -2.33 -19.23 -2.38
CA THR A 157 -1.72 -18.76 -3.62
C THR A 157 -1.97 -19.71 -4.78
N ALA A 158 -1.99 -21.04 -4.55
CA ALA A 158 -2.30 -22.03 -5.56
C ALA A 158 -3.69 -21.82 -6.17
N LYS A 159 -4.69 -21.48 -5.35
CA LYS A 159 -6.06 -21.15 -5.84
C LYS A 159 -6.08 -19.90 -6.72
N ARG A 160 -5.03 -19.07 -6.68
CA ARG A 160 -4.90 -17.82 -7.43
C ARG A 160 -3.78 -17.82 -8.45
N VAL A 161 -3.26 -19.00 -8.77
CA VAL A 161 -2.11 -19.17 -9.67
C VAL A 161 -2.30 -18.45 -11.01
N GLY A 162 -3.53 -18.43 -11.57
CA GLY A 162 -3.86 -17.70 -12.79
C GLY A 162 -3.55 -16.20 -12.73
N GLN A 163 -3.67 -15.58 -11.55
CA GLN A 163 -3.39 -14.16 -11.37
C GLN A 163 -1.88 -13.81 -11.40
N PHE A 164 -1.01 -14.80 -11.22
CA PHE A 164 0.43 -14.62 -11.39
C PHE A 164 0.85 -14.65 -12.86
N PHE A 165 0.03 -15.24 -13.75
CA PHE A 165 0.25 -15.32 -15.20
C PHE A 165 -0.61 -14.33 -15.99
N SER A 166 -1.58 -13.65 -15.38
CA SER A 166 -2.29 -12.51 -15.94
C SER A 166 -1.64 -11.21 -15.46
N ASN A 167 -2.07 -10.07 -16.02
CA ASN A 167 -1.61 -8.76 -15.56
C ASN A 167 -2.79 -7.83 -15.32
N ILE A 168 -2.57 -6.79 -14.49
CA ILE A 168 -3.60 -5.84 -14.06
C ILE A 168 -4.29 -5.20 -15.27
N SER A 169 -3.53 -4.72 -16.26
CA SER A 169 -4.09 -4.07 -17.44
C SER A 169 -5.04 -4.98 -18.22
N LYS A 170 -4.67 -6.25 -18.39
CA LYS A 170 -5.51 -7.24 -19.09
C LYS A 170 -6.83 -7.48 -18.35
N ASP A 171 -6.74 -7.67 -17.04
CA ASP A 171 -7.92 -8.01 -16.24
C ASP A 171 -8.85 -6.81 -16.08
N VAL A 172 -8.31 -5.61 -15.81
CA VAL A 172 -9.10 -4.38 -15.74
C VAL A 172 -9.80 -4.08 -17.06
N ARG A 173 -9.09 -4.11 -18.21
CA ARG A 173 -9.65 -3.81 -19.54
C ARG A 173 -10.62 -4.87 -20.05
N LYS A 174 -10.60 -6.06 -19.50
CA LYS A 174 -11.62 -7.07 -19.78
C LYS A 174 -12.98 -6.66 -19.22
N GLU A 175 -12.99 -6.12 -18.01
CA GLU A 175 -14.22 -5.77 -17.27
C GLU A 175 -14.69 -4.34 -17.57
N PHE A 176 -13.78 -3.36 -17.62
CA PHE A 176 -14.08 -1.94 -17.79
C PHE A 176 -13.70 -1.45 -19.19
N LYS A 177 -14.57 -0.63 -19.80
CA LYS A 177 -14.37 -0.09 -21.16
C LYS A 177 -14.09 1.41 -21.18
N ASN A 178 -14.60 2.15 -20.18
CA ASN A 178 -14.30 3.56 -20.04
C ASN A 178 -12.81 3.76 -19.73
N PRO A 179 -12.05 4.48 -20.59
CA PRO A 179 -10.60 4.66 -20.40
C PRO A 179 -10.25 5.43 -19.11
N ARG A 180 -11.16 6.26 -18.60
CA ARG A 180 -10.97 6.99 -17.35
C ARG A 180 -10.99 6.04 -16.16
N LEU A 181 -11.99 5.12 -16.09
CA LEU A 181 -12.08 4.10 -15.05
C LEU A 181 -10.92 3.12 -15.11
N VAL A 182 -10.51 2.74 -16.32
CA VAL A 182 -9.31 1.91 -16.54
C VAL A 182 -8.07 2.60 -15.96
N SER A 183 -7.88 3.89 -16.23
CA SER A 183 -6.74 4.63 -15.72
C SER A 183 -6.72 4.71 -14.19
N ILE A 184 -7.88 4.91 -13.56
CA ILE A 184 -8.03 4.92 -12.11
C ILE A 184 -7.63 3.56 -11.51
N LEU A 185 -8.11 2.46 -12.09
CA LEU A 185 -7.82 1.12 -11.58
C LEU A 185 -6.39 0.64 -11.89
N GLU A 186 -5.76 1.15 -12.93
CA GLU A 186 -4.36 0.88 -13.26
C GLU A 186 -3.37 1.73 -12.44
N PHE A 187 -3.82 2.87 -11.89
CA PHE A 187 -2.97 3.86 -11.20
C PHE A 187 -2.20 3.29 -9.99
N PRO A 188 -2.78 2.47 -9.09
CA PRO A 188 -2.08 1.98 -7.91
C PRO A 188 -0.78 1.23 -8.20
N VAL A 189 -0.61 0.68 -9.40
CA VAL A 189 0.62 0.01 -9.84
C VAL A 189 1.81 0.98 -9.97
N LEU A 190 1.55 2.28 -10.10
CA LEU A 190 2.59 3.32 -10.16
C LEU A 190 3.50 3.28 -8.93
N PHE A 191 2.96 2.98 -7.75
CA PHE A 191 3.73 2.92 -6.51
C PHE A 191 4.78 1.79 -6.49
N LEU A 192 4.59 0.76 -7.32
CA LEU A 192 5.57 -0.30 -7.54
C LEU A 192 6.68 0.12 -8.52
N GLY A 193 6.57 1.30 -9.15
CA GLY A 193 7.47 1.71 -10.24
C GLY A 193 7.35 0.83 -11.49
N ALA A 194 6.19 0.21 -11.71
CA ALA A 194 5.95 -0.76 -12.77
C ALA A 194 4.80 -0.34 -13.70
N LYS A 195 4.76 -0.95 -14.89
CA LYS A 195 3.63 -0.77 -15.82
C LYS A 195 2.52 -1.78 -15.51
N PRO A 196 1.22 -1.39 -15.57
CA PRO A 196 0.10 -2.31 -15.34
C PRO A 196 0.12 -3.56 -16.23
N SER A 197 0.59 -3.42 -17.47
CA SER A 197 0.74 -4.53 -18.42
C SER A 197 1.90 -5.49 -18.11
N LYS A 198 2.76 -5.16 -17.14
CA LYS A 198 3.90 -5.97 -16.69
C LYS A 198 3.76 -6.42 -15.23
N THR A 199 2.68 -6.01 -14.56
CA THR A 199 2.43 -6.32 -13.15
C THR A 199 1.39 -7.43 -13.07
N PRO A 200 1.68 -8.56 -12.38
CA PRO A 200 0.71 -9.64 -12.19
C PRO A 200 -0.59 -9.15 -11.56
N SER A 201 -1.72 -9.71 -11.98
CA SER A 201 -3.05 -9.34 -11.46
C SER A 201 -3.20 -9.57 -9.96
N PHE A 202 -2.39 -10.44 -9.37
CA PHE A 202 -2.33 -10.64 -7.93
C PHE A 202 -2.07 -9.32 -7.17
N TYR A 203 -1.33 -8.37 -7.77
CA TYR A 203 -1.05 -7.06 -7.20
C TYR A 203 -2.28 -6.12 -7.14
N SER A 204 -3.47 -6.57 -7.57
CA SER A 204 -4.73 -5.84 -7.34
C SER A 204 -5.02 -5.58 -5.85
N PHE A 205 -4.32 -6.24 -4.93
CA PHE A 205 -4.39 -5.91 -3.50
C PHE A 205 -4.09 -4.43 -3.21
N MET A 206 -3.33 -3.74 -4.07
CA MET A 206 -3.11 -2.30 -3.98
C MET A 206 -4.41 -1.50 -4.21
N ASN A 207 -5.31 -1.98 -5.08
CA ASN A 207 -6.61 -1.35 -5.28
C ASN A 207 -7.52 -1.52 -4.06
N TYR A 208 -7.40 -2.64 -3.34
CA TYR A 208 -8.09 -2.79 -2.06
C TYR A 208 -7.51 -1.86 -0.99
N ALA A 209 -6.18 -1.67 -0.96
CA ALA A 209 -5.55 -0.71 -0.05
C ALA A 209 -5.98 0.75 -0.31
N ASP A 210 -6.42 1.06 -1.55
CA ASP A 210 -6.87 2.37 -1.98
C ASP A 210 -8.38 2.59 -1.71
N PHE A 211 -9.22 1.60 -2.02
CA PHE A 211 -10.68 1.71 -2.03
C PHE A 211 -11.39 1.00 -0.87
N GLY A 212 -10.68 0.15 -0.11
CA GLY A 212 -11.22 -0.71 0.95
C GLY A 212 -11.31 -0.14 2.36
#